data_76277966bc10ea465f20a5e83b65aea1
#
_entry.id   76277966bc10ea465f20a5e83b65aea1
#
_cell.length_a   1.000
_cell.length_b   1.000
_cell.length_c   1.000
_cell.angle_alpha   90.00
_cell.angle_beta   90.00
_cell.angle_gamma   90.00
#
_symmetry.space_group_name_H-M   'P 1'
#
loop_
_entity.id
_entity.type
_entity.pdbx_description
1 polymer ?
#
loop_
_entity_poly.entity_id
_entity_poly.type
_entity_poly.pdbx_seq_one_letter_code
_entity_poly.pdbx_strand_id
1 'polypeptide(L)'
;MARIAITGASGHYGRIVCDALIAQGRAQDLILMTRDPAKLGGYAAQGCAVRQGDYDRPETLAPAFAGADRLLLISGTRVGARVVQHQAAIDAAVSAGVAHVVYTSFVGIDDPANPAEVRHDHIETERLIKASGLAWTMLRDAHYADAMIVMAGPGVMATRQWISNAGAGREAMVWRADCALCAAAVLTGPDHAGQTYDVTGPDLQSFAEVTAIMAEVTGVPLAYVAIDDAAQYAMFDAMGIPRRPVDDHYVGGIPWNSDDMVTFGQAIREGFLAVRSGDVERLLGRPARSVRQMIEAHADRLKNAQVSA
;
A
#
# COMPACT_ATOMS: atom_id res chain seq x y z
N MET A 1 17.37 22.26 3.89
CA MET A 1 16.09 21.64 3.45
C MET A 1 15.58 20.78 4.59
N ALA A 2 14.27 20.48 4.63
CA ALA A 2 13.72 19.59 5.65
C ALA A 2 14.30 18.17 5.49
N ARG A 3 14.73 17.55 6.59
CA ARG A 3 15.17 16.15 6.62
C ARG A 3 13.96 15.22 6.72
N ILE A 4 13.95 14.15 5.95
CA ILE A 4 12.81 13.27 5.79
C ILE A 4 13.17 11.87 6.26
N ALA A 5 12.50 11.39 7.30
CA ALA A 5 12.55 9.99 7.69
C ALA A 5 11.51 9.18 6.88
N ILE A 6 11.89 7.99 6.42
CA ILE A 6 11.02 7.09 5.66
C ILE A 6 11.03 5.74 6.34
N THR A 7 9.89 5.31 6.87
CA THR A 7 9.72 3.95 7.39
C THR A 7 9.53 2.96 6.25
N GLY A 8 9.82 1.67 6.48
CA GLY A 8 9.66 0.67 5.43
C GLY A 8 10.45 0.95 4.14
N ALA A 9 11.56 1.72 4.22
CA ALA A 9 12.33 2.20 3.09
C ALA A 9 12.88 1.07 2.19
N SER A 10 13.06 -0.14 2.70
CA SER A 10 13.48 -1.31 1.93
C SER A 10 12.35 -2.01 1.16
N GLY A 11 11.08 -1.66 1.42
CA GLY A 11 9.91 -2.19 0.73
C GLY A 11 9.69 -1.55 -0.65
N HIS A 12 8.75 -2.09 -1.43
CA HIS A 12 8.47 -1.60 -2.78
C HIS A 12 8.05 -0.12 -2.80
N TYR A 13 7.11 0.27 -1.93
CA TYR A 13 6.67 1.66 -1.82
C TYR A 13 7.82 2.59 -1.41
N GLY A 14 8.51 2.24 -0.32
CA GLY A 14 9.61 3.04 0.21
C GLY A 14 10.74 3.26 -0.77
N ARG A 15 11.13 2.24 -1.54
CA ARG A 15 12.17 2.37 -2.57
C ARG A 15 11.78 3.37 -3.66
N ILE A 16 10.54 3.35 -4.14
CA ILE A 16 10.08 4.30 -5.16
C ILE A 16 10.12 5.73 -4.62
N VAL A 17 9.71 5.95 -3.36
CA VAL A 17 9.82 7.27 -2.72
C VAL A 17 11.29 7.70 -2.60
N CYS A 18 12.16 6.79 -2.15
CA CYS A 18 13.60 7.07 -2.04
C CYS A 18 14.20 7.47 -3.40
N ASP A 19 13.94 6.68 -4.44
CA ASP A 19 14.45 6.93 -5.79
C ASP A 19 13.94 8.27 -6.33
N ALA A 20 12.67 8.60 -6.14
CA ALA A 20 12.08 9.87 -6.56
C ALA A 20 12.71 11.07 -5.85
N LEU A 21 12.97 10.97 -4.54
CA LEU A 21 13.60 12.05 -3.77
C LEU A 21 15.09 12.18 -4.08
N ILE A 22 15.79 11.08 -4.32
CA ILE A 22 17.21 11.09 -4.77
C ILE A 22 17.33 11.72 -6.14
N ALA A 23 16.43 11.42 -7.08
CA ALA A 23 16.38 12.06 -8.40
C ALA A 23 16.18 13.59 -8.33
N GLN A 24 15.59 14.09 -7.24
CA GLN A 24 15.47 15.51 -6.92
C GLN A 24 16.73 16.09 -6.22
N GLY A 25 17.82 15.31 -6.10
CA GLY A 25 19.07 15.75 -5.44
C GLY A 25 19.02 15.74 -3.91
N ARG A 26 18.08 15.00 -3.29
CA ARG A 26 17.83 15.06 -1.86
C ARG A 26 18.41 13.90 -1.04
N ALA A 27 19.35 13.14 -1.60
CA ALA A 27 19.91 11.97 -0.94
C ALA A 27 20.39 12.25 0.51
N GLN A 28 21.08 13.37 0.74
CA GLN A 28 21.62 13.75 2.06
C GLN A 28 20.55 14.19 3.07
N ASP A 29 19.33 14.51 2.61
CA ASP A 29 18.21 14.86 3.47
C ASP A 29 17.45 13.62 3.98
N LEU A 30 17.72 12.42 3.43
CA LEU A 30 16.94 11.22 3.71
C LEU A 30 17.50 10.41 4.88
N ILE A 31 16.58 9.98 5.76
CA ILE A 31 16.82 9.03 6.84
C ILE A 31 15.95 7.79 6.55
N LEU A 32 16.57 6.72 6.14
CA LEU A 32 15.90 5.52 5.67
C LEU A 32 15.84 4.46 6.77
N MET A 33 14.63 4.18 7.28
CA MET A 33 14.42 3.18 8.31
C MET A 33 14.12 1.82 7.70
N THR A 34 14.80 0.78 8.18
CA THR A 34 14.58 -0.61 7.81
C THR A 34 14.94 -1.54 8.96
N ARG A 35 14.35 -2.75 9.01
CA ARG A 35 14.76 -3.81 9.94
C ARG A 35 16.16 -4.33 9.64
N ASP A 36 16.56 -4.34 8.38
CA ASP A 36 17.84 -4.82 7.89
C ASP A 36 18.55 -3.74 7.07
N PRO A 37 19.50 -2.99 7.68
CA PRO A 37 20.24 -1.92 7.00
C PRO A 37 21.03 -2.37 5.75
N ALA A 38 21.44 -3.63 5.69
CA ALA A 38 22.19 -4.15 4.53
C ALA A 38 21.38 -4.06 3.22
N LYS A 39 20.04 -4.13 3.31
CA LYS A 39 19.15 -3.99 2.14
C LYS A 39 19.16 -2.60 1.51
N LEU A 40 19.72 -1.61 2.19
CA LEU A 40 19.77 -0.21 1.76
C LEU A 40 21.21 0.31 1.53
N GLY A 41 22.19 -0.58 1.45
CA GLY A 41 23.61 -0.22 1.24
C GLY A 41 23.82 0.65 -0.02
N GLY A 42 23.10 0.42 -1.11
CA GLY A 42 23.13 1.23 -2.32
C GLY A 42 22.64 2.68 -2.11
N TYR A 43 21.70 2.91 -1.20
CA TYR A 43 21.24 4.26 -0.83
C TYR A 43 22.22 4.94 0.11
N ALA A 44 22.82 4.19 1.03
CA ALA A 44 23.89 4.71 1.90
C ALA A 44 25.08 5.22 1.07
N ALA A 45 25.47 4.49 0.03
CA ALA A 45 26.52 4.91 -0.91
C ALA A 45 26.19 6.20 -1.69
N GLN A 46 24.91 6.55 -1.80
CA GLN A 46 24.43 7.80 -2.40
C GLN A 46 24.31 8.96 -1.39
N GLY A 47 24.66 8.73 -0.12
CA GLY A 47 24.66 9.75 0.94
C GLY A 47 23.41 9.76 1.83
N CYS A 48 22.49 8.79 1.67
CA CYS A 48 21.35 8.64 2.59
C CYS A 48 21.81 8.11 3.96
N ALA A 49 21.22 8.64 5.04
CA ALA A 49 21.39 8.04 6.36
C ALA A 49 20.51 6.78 6.47
N VAL A 50 21.11 5.61 6.67
CA VAL A 50 20.38 4.35 6.87
C VAL A 50 20.40 3.99 8.36
N ARG A 51 19.22 3.71 8.93
CA ARG A 51 19.07 3.39 10.35
C ARG A 51 18.23 2.13 10.55
N GLN A 52 18.58 1.35 11.55
CA GLN A 52 17.76 0.22 11.98
C GLN A 52 16.55 0.72 12.75
N GLY A 53 15.38 0.17 12.44
CA GLY A 53 14.14 0.40 13.17
C GLY A 53 13.12 -0.66 12.82
N ASP A 54 12.32 -1.04 13.80
CA ASP A 54 11.31 -2.08 13.69
C ASP A 54 10.05 -1.67 14.47
N TYR A 55 8.90 -1.77 13.87
CA TYR A 55 7.63 -1.48 14.52
C TYR A 55 7.32 -2.42 15.69
N ASP A 56 7.85 -3.65 15.66
CA ASP A 56 7.72 -4.61 16.75
C ASP A 56 8.75 -4.39 17.89
N ARG A 57 9.64 -3.42 17.71
CA ARG A 57 10.68 -3.03 18.67
C ARG A 57 10.67 -1.51 18.89
N PRO A 58 9.70 -0.99 19.68
CA PRO A 58 9.47 0.45 19.86
C PRO A 58 10.71 1.25 20.25
N GLU A 59 11.62 0.64 21.05
CA GLU A 59 12.86 1.27 21.49
C GLU A 59 13.80 1.67 20.35
N THR A 60 13.62 1.07 19.16
CA THR A 60 14.44 1.37 17.97
C THR A 60 13.94 2.57 17.17
N LEU A 61 12.69 3.02 17.39
CA LEU A 61 12.02 3.96 16.51
C LEU A 61 12.47 5.41 16.73
N ALA A 62 12.51 5.90 17.97
CA ALA A 62 12.93 7.27 18.24
C ALA A 62 14.39 7.54 17.79
N PRO A 63 15.38 6.64 18.02
CA PRO A 63 16.70 6.79 17.43
C PRO A 63 16.70 6.78 15.90
N ALA A 64 15.80 6.00 15.28
CA ALA A 64 15.67 5.96 13.82
C ALA A 64 15.14 7.28 13.25
N PHE A 65 14.29 8.01 13.97
CA PHE A 65 13.71 9.29 13.52
C PHE A 65 14.51 10.53 13.94
N ALA A 66 15.52 10.38 14.80
CA ALA A 66 16.27 11.52 15.35
C ALA A 66 16.77 12.48 14.26
N GLY A 67 16.43 13.76 14.41
CA GLY A 67 16.83 14.83 13.49
C GLY A 67 16.03 14.88 12.19
N ALA A 68 14.90 14.17 12.07
CA ALA A 68 13.97 14.33 10.97
C ALA A 68 12.98 15.47 11.27
N ASP A 69 12.70 16.29 10.26
CA ASP A 69 11.64 17.29 10.29
C ASP A 69 10.30 16.71 9.84
N ARG A 70 10.33 15.78 8.87
CA ARG A 70 9.16 15.11 8.30
C ARG A 70 9.32 13.59 8.37
N LEU A 71 8.23 12.88 8.60
CA LEU A 71 8.18 11.43 8.62
C LEU A 71 7.18 10.91 7.59
N LEU A 72 7.62 10.04 6.68
CA LEU A 72 6.71 9.18 5.95
C LEU A 72 6.49 7.90 6.75
N LEU A 73 5.31 7.79 7.34
CA LEU A 73 4.84 6.60 8.03
C LEU A 73 4.15 5.67 7.02
N ILE A 74 4.91 4.72 6.47
CA ILE A 74 4.36 3.68 5.60
C ILE A 74 3.69 2.63 6.47
N SER A 75 2.42 2.36 6.20
CA SER A 75 1.60 1.39 6.92
C SER A 75 2.25 -0.01 6.94
N GLY A 76 2.22 -0.65 8.11
CA GLY A 76 2.67 -2.04 8.26
C GLY A 76 1.82 -3.00 7.43
N THR A 77 2.34 -4.21 7.17
CA THR A 77 1.64 -5.22 6.34
C THR A 77 0.70 -6.12 7.14
N ARG A 78 0.87 -6.24 8.47
CA ARG A 78 0.04 -7.11 9.32
C ARG A 78 -1.24 -6.40 9.75
N VAL A 79 -2.35 -6.71 9.07
CA VAL A 79 -3.70 -6.24 9.44
C VAL A 79 -4.03 -6.74 10.86
N GLY A 80 -4.58 -5.86 11.71
CA GLY A 80 -4.88 -6.13 13.11
C GLY A 80 -3.72 -5.87 14.09
N ALA A 81 -2.46 -5.77 13.63
CA ALA A 81 -1.31 -5.38 14.46
C ALA A 81 -0.91 -3.90 14.27
N ARG A 82 -1.40 -3.27 13.23
CA ARG A 82 -0.97 -1.93 12.80
C ARG A 82 -1.21 -0.84 13.83
N VAL A 83 -2.32 -0.87 14.54
CA VAL A 83 -2.67 0.17 15.52
C VAL A 83 -1.59 0.29 16.59
N VAL A 84 -1.15 -0.83 17.18
CA VAL A 84 -0.11 -0.85 18.21
C VAL A 84 1.24 -0.41 17.63
N GLN A 85 1.60 -0.93 16.45
CA GLN A 85 2.83 -0.60 15.76
C GLN A 85 2.90 0.88 15.37
N HIS A 86 1.79 1.42 14.83
CA HIS A 86 1.72 2.81 14.41
C HIS A 86 1.66 3.77 15.62
N GLN A 87 0.98 3.40 16.73
CA GLN A 87 1.03 4.20 17.96
C GLN A 87 2.47 4.37 18.43
N ALA A 88 3.24 3.26 18.51
CA ALA A 88 4.65 3.33 18.91
C ALA A 88 5.48 4.23 17.96
N ALA A 89 5.21 4.18 16.65
CA ALA A 89 5.89 5.04 15.68
C ALA A 89 5.50 6.53 15.83
N ILE A 90 4.23 6.82 16.13
CA ILE A 90 3.74 8.18 16.38
C ILE A 90 4.38 8.75 17.65
N ASP A 91 4.40 7.97 18.74
CA ASP A 91 5.01 8.38 20.00
C ASP A 91 6.52 8.64 19.83
N ALA A 92 7.19 7.78 19.06
CA ALA A 92 8.60 7.95 18.72
C ALA A 92 8.84 9.21 17.86
N ALA A 93 7.93 9.52 16.92
CA ALA A 93 8.01 10.73 16.10
C ALA A 93 7.86 12.00 16.95
N VAL A 94 6.91 12.02 17.89
CA VAL A 94 6.75 13.12 18.87
C VAL A 94 8.01 13.27 19.71
N SER A 95 8.52 12.17 20.27
CA SER A 95 9.74 12.17 21.09
C SER A 95 10.99 12.63 20.32
N ALA A 96 11.08 12.31 19.03
CA ALA A 96 12.19 12.72 18.18
C ALA A 96 12.09 14.17 17.67
N GLY A 97 10.99 14.87 17.95
CA GLY A 97 10.76 16.24 17.51
C GLY A 97 10.40 16.38 16.04
N VAL A 98 9.84 15.33 15.42
CA VAL A 98 9.27 15.41 14.06
C VAL A 98 8.18 16.46 14.05
N ALA A 99 8.16 17.31 13.02
CA ALA A 99 7.15 18.36 12.90
C ALA A 99 5.93 17.93 12.09
N HIS A 100 6.08 17.01 11.13
CA HIS A 100 5.02 16.63 10.20
C HIS A 100 5.08 15.13 9.84
N VAL A 101 3.95 14.43 9.97
CA VAL A 101 3.78 13.04 9.57
C VAL A 101 2.93 12.98 8.30
N VAL A 102 3.43 12.30 7.28
CA VAL A 102 2.69 11.87 6.09
C VAL A 102 2.41 10.39 6.25
N TYR A 103 1.15 9.99 6.24
CA TYR A 103 0.74 8.61 6.50
C TYR A 103 0.10 7.98 5.26
N THR A 104 0.52 6.76 4.91
CA THR A 104 -0.13 5.95 3.88
C THR A 104 -1.36 5.26 4.48
N SER A 105 -2.51 5.92 4.35
CA SER A 105 -3.81 5.46 4.79
C SER A 105 -4.52 4.66 3.67
N PHE A 106 -5.83 4.49 3.77
CA PHE A 106 -6.62 3.73 2.82
C PHE A 106 -7.95 4.44 2.49
N VAL A 107 -8.46 4.29 1.25
CA VAL A 107 -9.74 4.89 0.82
C VAL A 107 -10.94 4.20 1.46
N GLY A 108 -12.08 4.88 1.53
CA GLY A 108 -13.37 4.32 1.95
C GLY A 108 -13.45 3.99 3.45
N ILE A 109 -12.53 4.50 4.28
CA ILE A 109 -12.49 4.17 5.72
C ILE A 109 -13.45 4.98 6.58
N ASP A 110 -14.04 6.06 6.07
CA ASP A 110 -14.90 6.94 6.88
C ASP A 110 -16.26 6.31 7.19
N ASP A 111 -16.77 5.45 6.32
CA ASP A 111 -18.06 4.80 6.54
C ASP A 111 -17.94 3.68 7.59
N PRO A 112 -18.61 3.80 8.74
CA PRO A 112 -18.57 2.77 9.78
C PRO A 112 -19.19 1.43 9.35
N ALA A 113 -20.01 1.41 8.30
CA ALA A 113 -20.61 0.19 7.76
C ALA A 113 -19.65 -0.58 6.83
N ASN A 114 -18.53 0.01 6.42
CA ASN A 114 -17.54 -0.68 5.61
C ASN A 114 -16.97 -1.90 6.36
N PRO A 115 -17.18 -3.15 5.87
CA PRO A 115 -16.82 -4.37 6.57
C PRO A 115 -15.31 -4.69 6.53
N ALA A 116 -14.50 -4.02 5.70
CA ALA A 116 -13.09 -4.35 5.53
C ALA A 116 -12.33 -4.24 6.86
N GLU A 117 -11.69 -5.33 7.30
CA GLU A 117 -10.90 -5.33 8.55
C GLU A 117 -9.80 -4.27 8.53
N VAL A 118 -9.14 -4.10 7.38
CA VAL A 118 -8.09 -3.09 7.17
C VAL A 118 -8.55 -1.66 7.51
N ARG A 119 -9.85 -1.38 7.39
CA ARG A 119 -10.46 -0.10 7.75
C ARG A 119 -10.17 0.31 9.18
N HIS A 120 -10.34 -0.62 10.13
CA HIS A 120 -10.12 -0.34 11.55
C HIS A 120 -8.71 0.15 11.83
N ASP A 121 -7.72 -0.51 11.26
CA ASP A 121 -6.31 -0.12 11.44
C ASP A 121 -6.03 1.29 10.93
N HIS A 122 -6.58 1.63 9.75
CA HIS A 122 -6.31 2.91 9.13
C HIS A 122 -7.05 4.07 9.80
N ILE A 123 -8.36 3.92 10.09
CA ILE A 123 -9.13 4.99 10.73
C ILE A 123 -8.60 5.29 12.13
N GLU A 124 -8.22 4.25 12.88
CA GLU A 124 -7.66 4.42 14.21
C GLU A 124 -6.26 5.07 14.15
N THR A 125 -5.42 4.67 13.20
CA THR A 125 -4.12 5.33 13.00
C THR A 125 -4.28 6.80 12.62
N GLU A 126 -5.22 7.16 11.72
CA GLU A 126 -5.52 8.57 11.41
C GLU A 126 -5.95 9.34 12.66
N ARG A 127 -6.80 8.74 13.51
CA ARG A 127 -7.23 9.34 14.78
C ARG A 127 -6.05 9.59 15.72
N LEU A 128 -5.14 8.61 15.85
CA LEU A 128 -3.95 8.71 16.69
C LEU A 128 -2.99 9.82 16.20
N ILE A 129 -2.76 9.89 14.89
CA ILE A 129 -1.93 10.93 14.29
C ILE A 129 -2.56 12.31 14.53
N LYS A 130 -3.85 12.48 14.29
CA LYS A 130 -4.57 13.75 14.53
C LYS A 130 -4.53 14.18 15.99
N ALA A 131 -4.52 13.24 16.93
CA ALA A 131 -4.43 13.49 18.36
C ALA A 131 -3.01 13.75 18.88
N SER A 132 -1.96 13.45 18.11
CA SER A 132 -0.56 13.53 18.54
C SER A 132 0.01 14.94 18.66
N GLY A 133 -0.67 15.94 18.10
CA GLY A 133 -0.18 17.31 18.02
C GLY A 133 0.79 17.57 16.85
N LEU A 134 1.18 16.56 16.09
CA LEU A 134 2.00 16.72 14.88
C LEU A 134 1.17 17.33 13.75
N ALA A 135 1.79 18.12 12.88
CA ALA A 135 1.19 18.40 11.58
C ALA A 135 1.07 17.06 10.81
N TRP A 136 0.02 16.92 10.00
CA TRP A 136 -0.25 15.63 9.34
C TRP A 136 -0.73 15.82 7.91
N THR A 137 -0.49 14.79 7.10
CA THR A 137 -1.14 14.59 5.79
C THR A 137 -1.52 13.12 5.65
N MET A 138 -2.76 12.85 5.25
CA MET A 138 -3.22 11.49 4.98
C MET A 138 -3.21 11.24 3.47
N LEU A 139 -2.51 10.20 3.05
CA LEU A 139 -2.58 9.67 1.69
C LEU A 139 -3.41 8.40 1.76
N ARG A 140 -4.67 8.51 1.39
CA ARG A 140 -5.60 7.38 1.34
C ARG A 140 -5.44 6.68 0.01
N ASP A 141 -4.53 5.73 -0.02
CA ASP A 141 -4.24 4.95 -1.21
C ASP A 141 -5.38 3.98 -1.51
N ALA A 142 -5.80 3.88 -2.77
CA ALA A 142 -6.69 2.82 -3.23
C ALA A 142 -5.95 1.48 -3.33
N HIS A 143 -6.66 0.41 -3.64
CA HIS A 143 -6.09 -0.92 -3.81
C HIS A 143 -4.98 -0.92 -4.88
N TYR A 144 -3.82 -1.46 -4.52
CA TYR A 144 -2.66 -1.48 -5.41
C TYR A 144 -2.81 -2.51 -6.52
N ALA A 145 -3.16 -2.05 -7.70
CA ALA A 145 -3.37 -2.87 -8.87
C ALA A 145 -2.15 -3.74 -9.24
N ASP A 146 -0.94 -3.18 -9.17
CA ASP A 146 0.29 -3.92 -9.47
C ASP A 146 0.56 -5.03 -8.45
N ALA A 147 0.27 -4.80 -7.15
CA ALA A 147 0.40 -5.84 -6.15
C ALA A 147 -0.56 -7.01 -6.44
N MET A 148 -1.82 -6.69 -6.70
CA MET A 148 -2.86 -7.66 -6.97
C MET A 148 -2.55 -8.48 -8.23
N ILE A 149 -2.17 -7.83 -9.35
CA ILE A 149 -1.87 -8.52 -10.60
C ILE A 149 -0.59 -9.35 -10.51
N VAL A 150 0.43 -8.85 -9.81
CA VAL A 150 1.67 -9.62 -9.61
C VAL A 150 1.45 -10.83 -8.71
N MET A 151 0.56 -10.74 -7.72
CA MET A 151 0.27 -11.83 -6.78
C MET A 151 -0.75 -12.83 -7.33
N ALA A 152 -1.89 -12.36 -7.80
CA ALA A 152 -2.95 -13.22 -8.31
C ALA A 152 -2.72 -13.67 -9.76
N GLY A 153 -2.05 -12.84 -10.56
CA GLY A 153 -1.86 -13.06 -11.99
C GLY A 153 -1.31 -14.42 -12.38
N PRO A 154 -0.25 -14.95 -11.74
CA PRO A 154 0.25 -16.30 -12.05
C PRO A 154 -0.81 -17.41 -11.89
N GLY A 155 -1.58 -17.37 -10.79
CA GLY A 155 -2.67 -18.30 -10.54
C GLY A 155 -3.80 -18.16 -11.57
N VAL A 156 -4.18 -16.91 -11.88
CA VAL A 156 -5.19 -16.59 -12.91
C VAL A 156 -4.74 -17.10 -14.29
N MET A 157 -3.49 -16.92 -14.65
CA MET A 157 -2.95 -17.38 -15.93
C MET A 157 -2.90 -18.91 -16.01
N ALA A 158 -2.59 -19.60 -14.91
CA ALA A 158 -2.53 -21.05 -14.84
C ALA A 158 -3.94 -21.69 -14.90
N THR A 159 -4.88 -21.16 -14.11
CA THR A 159 -6.25 -21.71 -14.00
C THR A 159 -7.22 -21.18 -15.07
N ARG A 160 -6.86 -20.12 -15.79
CA ARG A 160 -7.73 -19.36 -16.71
C ARG A 160 -8.91 -18.68 -16.02
N GLN A 161 -8.88 -18.58 -14.71
CA GLN A 161 -9.97 -18.02 -13.92
C GLN A 161 -9.45 -17.05 -12.88
N TRP A 162 -10.13 -15.92 -12.76
CA TRP A 162 -10.01 -15.03 -11.62
C TRP A 162 -11.21 -15.26 -10.71
N ILE A 163 -10.97 -15.88 -9.57
CA ILE A 163 -12.01 -16.23 -8.60
C ILE A 163 -11.99 -15.21 -7.45
N SER A 164 -13.12 -14.59 -7.11
CA SER A 164 -13.21 -13.63 -6.03
C SER A 164 -14.66 -13.45 -5.54
N ASN A 165 -14.81 -13.07 -4.26
CA ASN A 165 -16.08 -12.70 -3.65
C ASN A 165 -16.48 -11.24 -3.87
N ALA A 166 -15.71 -10.46 -4.64
CA ALA A 166 -16.00 -9.06 -4.93
C ALA A 166 -17.22 -8.84 -5.85
N GLY A 167 -17.78 -9.92 -6.45
CA GLY A 167 -18.99 -9.85 -7.25
C GLY A 167 -18.85 -8.91 -8.45
N ALA A 168 -19.83 -8.01 -8.63
CA ALA A 168 -19.82 -6.95 -9.64
C ALA A 168 -19.37 -5.58 -9.09
N GLY A 169 -18.87 -5.56 -7.84
CA GLY A 169 -18.37 -4.33 -7.21
C GLY A 169 -17.22 -3.71 -7.98
N ARG A 170 -17.05 -2.41 -7.82
CA ARG A 170 -16.05 -1.62 -8.55
C ARG A 170 -15.17 -0.84 -7.59
N GLU A 171 -13.91 -0.68 -7.94
CA GLU A 171 -12.94 0.14 -7.23
C GLU A 171 -12.01 0.86 -8.22
N ALA A 172 -11.43 1.98 -7.81
CA ALA A 172 -10.47 2.73 -8.61
C ALA A 172 -9.04 2.31 -8.27
N MET A 173 -8.66 1.09 -8.68
CA MET A 173 -7.33 0.54 -8.43
C MET A 173 -6.22 1.45 -8.93
N VAL A 174 -5.18 1.62 -8.13
CA VAL A 174 -4.07 2.55 -8.40
C VAL A 174 -2.72 1.84 -8.53
N TRP A 175 -1.80 2.37 -9.30
CA TRP A 175 -0.42 1.93 -9.27
C TRP A 175 0.25 2.38 -7.98
N ARG A 176 0.86 1.45 -7.24
CA ARG A 176 1.65 1.76 -6.05
C ARG A 176 2.72 2.83 -6.33
N ALA A 177 3.30 2.82 -7.53
CA ALA A 177 4.26 3.83 -7.92
C ALA A 177 3.66 5.24 -8.04
N ASP A 178 2.38 5.39 -8.42
CA ASP A 178 1.71 6.70 -8.39
C ASP A 178 1.48 7.16 -6.96
N CYS A 179 1.07 6.27 -6.06
CA CYS A 179 0.95 6.57 -4.62
C CYS A 179 2.30 7.02 -4.02
N ALA A 180 3.38 6.29 -4.30
CA ALA A 180 4.71 6.63 -3.82
C ALA A 180 5.22 7.98 -4.36
N LEU A 181 4.91 8.30 -5.62
CA LEU A 181 5.23 9.60 -6.20
C LEU A 181 4.39 10.74 -5.58
N CYS A 182 3.12 10.50 -5.28
CA CYS A 182 2.30 11.44 -4.51
C CYS A 182 2.89 11.69 -3.12
N ALA A 183 3.35 10.64 -2.43
CA ALA A 183 4.04 10.79 -1.16
C ALA A 183 5.32 11.64 -1.28
N ALA A 184 6.14 11.42 -2.31
CA ALA A 184 7.33 12.21 -2.56
C ALA A 184 6.98 13.68 -2.83
N ALA A 185 5.93 13.96 -3.60
CA ALA A 185 5.44 15.32 -3.86
C ALA A 185 4.98 16.03 -2.56
N VAL A 186 4.17 15.36 -1.75
CA VAL A 186 3.71 15.89 -0.46
C VAL A 186 4.85 16.12 0.53
N LEU A 187 5.84 15.22 0.57
CA LEU A 187 7.01 15.36 1.45
C LEU A 187 7.90 16.56 1.09
N THR A 188 7.85 17.04 -0.14
CA THR A 188 8.71 18.14 -0.62
C THR A 188 7.96 19.42 -0.91
N GLY A 189 6.66 19.34 -1.15
CA GLY A 189 5.80 20.48 -1.44
C GLY A 189 5.41 21.30 -0.21
N PRO A 190 4.87 22.52 -0.42
CA PRO A 190 4.22 23.33 0.62
C PRO A 190 2.75 22.94 0.80
N ASP A 191 2.14 23.44 1.87
CA ASP A 191 0.69 23.53 2.10
C ASP A 191 -0.08 22.21 2.14
N HIS A 192 0.59 21.12 2.53
CA HIS A 192 -0.03 19.80 2.67
C HIS A 192 -0.48 19.48 4.10
N ALA A 193 -0.13 20.32 5.09
CA ALA A 193 -0.52 20.09 6.48
C ALA A 193 -2.04 20.16 6.65
N GLY A 194 -2.61 19.17 7.36
CA GLY A 194 -4.05 19.07 7.58
C GLY A 194 -4.84 18.58 6.36
N GLN A 195 -4.17 18.11 5.29
CA GLN A 195 -4.82 17.63 4.09
C GLN A 195 -4.99 16.11 4.07
N THR A 196 -6.09 15.67 3.48
CA THR A 196 -6.34 14.27 3.12
C THR A 196 -6.48 14.18 1.60
N TYR A 197 -5.79 13.23 0.99
CA TYR A 197 -5.82 12.96 -0.45
C TYR A 197 -6.27 11.53 -0.69
N ASP A 198 -7.28 11.34 -1.54
CA ASP A 198 -7.69 10.02 -2.01
C ASP A 198 -6.86 9.68 -3.27
N VAL A 199 -5.83 8.87 -3.09
CA VAL A 199 -4.88 8.52 -4.16
C VAL A 199 -5.42 7.31 -4.92
N THR A 200 -6.17 7.57 -6.00
CA THR A 200 -6.91 6.55 -6.75
C THR A 200 -6.45 6.45 -8.20
N GLY A 201 -6.75 5.30 -8.82
CA GLY A 201 -6.66 5.17 -10.26
C GLY A 201 -7.71 6.02 -11.00
N PRO A 202 -7.61 6.10 -12.35
CA PRO A 202 -8.48 6.97 -13.13
C PRO A 202 -9.89 6.43 -13.33
N ASP A 203 -10.08 5.10 -13.18
CA ASP A 203 -11.31 4.43 -13.55
C ASP A 203 -11.83 3.50 -12.44
N LEU A 204 -13.14 3.50 -12.22
CA LEU A 204 -13.82 2.49 -11.42
C LEU A 204 -13.99 1.23 -12.26
N GLN A 205 -13.36 0.13 -11.87
CA GLN A 205 -13.39 -1.15 -12.58
C GLN A 205 -13.73 -2.31 -11.66
N SER A 206 -14.51 -3.25 -12.18
CA SER A 206 -14.76 -4.54 -11.54
C SER A 206 -13.64 -5.54 -11.87
N PHE A 207 -13.52 -6.60 -11.07
CA PHE A 207 -12.59 -7.70 -11.39
C PHE A 207 -12.90 -8.37 -12.74
N ALA A 208 -14.17 -8.40 -13.14
CA ALA A 208 -14.55 -8.91 -14.48
C ALA A 208 -13.93 -8.06 -15.60
N GLU A 209 -13.99 -6.73 -15.48
CA GLU A 209 -13.40 -5.80 -16.46
C GLU A 209 -11.87 -5.90 -16.45
N VAL A 210 -11.24 -5.99 -15.29
CA VAL A 210 -9.78 -6.19 -15.16
C VAL A 210 -9.36 -7.53 -15.80
N THR A 211 -10.12 -8.60 -15.57
CA THR A 211 -9.88 -9.91 -16.18
C THR A 211 -10.00 -9.85 -17.70
N ALA A 212 -10.98 -9.12 -18.23
CA ALA A 212 -11.15 -8.93 -19.68
C ALA A 212 -9.97 -8.15 -20.28
N ILE A 213 -9.50 -7.08 -19.63
CA ILE A 213 -8.30 -6.35 -20.05
C ILE A 213 -7.07 -7.25 -20.04
N MET A 214 -6.92 -8.07 -19.00
CA MET A 214 -5.80 -9.02 -18.89
C MET A 214 -5.85 -10.07 -20.01
N ALA A 215 -7.02 -10.60 -20.33
CA ALA A 215 -7.22 -11.52 -21.45
C ALA A 215 -6.85 -10.89 -22.80
N GLU A 216 -7.29 -9.66 -23.04
CA GLU A 216 -6.98 -8.93 -24.27
C GLU A 216 -5.46 -8.68 -24.42
N VAL A 217 -4.82 -8.14 -23.37
CA VAL A 217 -3.38 -7.79 -23.41
C VAL A 217 -2.48 -9.03 -23.51
N THR A 218 -2.84 -10.09 -22.82
CA THR A 218 -2.03 -11.33 -22.84
C THR A 218 -2.32 -12.22 -24.04
N GLY A 219 -3.47 -12.06 -24.70
CA GLY A 219 -3.96 -12.94 -25.75
C GLY A 219 -4.46 -14.30 -25.24
N VAL A 220 -4.69 -14.40 -23.93
CA VAL A 220 -5.08 -15.64 -23.25
C VAL A 220 -6.54 -15.54 -22.81
N PRO A 221 -7.43 -16.47 -23.22
CA PRO A 221 -8.80 -16.48 -22.72
C PRO A 221 -8.85 -16.66 -21.20
N LEU A 222 -9.44 -15.69 -20.50
CA LEU A 222 -9.60 -15.67 -19.04
C LEU A 222 -11.06 -15.42 -18.71
N ALA A 223 -11.53 -15.99 -17.59
CA ALA A 223 -12.89 -15.77 -17.08
C ALA A 223 -12.84 -15.26 -15.64
N TYR A 224 -13.72 -14.31 -15.32
CA TYR A 224 -13.99 -13.95 -13.92
C TYR A 224 -15.08 -14.85 -13.36
N VAL A 225 -14.85 -15.39 -12.17
CA VAL A 225 -15.79 -16.27 -11.45
C VAL A 225 -16.11 -15.63 -10.11
N ALA A 226 -17.32 -15.11 -10.00
CA ALA A 226 -17.82 -14.59 -8.72
C ALA A 226 -18.24 -15.75 -7.82
N ILE A 227 -17.77 -15.74 -6.58
CA ILE A 227 -18.16 -16.69 -5.52
C ILE A 227 -18.67 -15.92 -4.30
N ASP A 228 -19.31 -16.62 -3.38
CA ASP A 228 -19.70 -16.04 -2.10
C ASP A 228 -18.56 -16.06 -1.07
N ASP A 229 -18.79 -15.42 0.09
CA ASP A 229 -17.80 -15.32 1.15
C ASP A 229 -17.43 -16.69 1.73
N ALA A 230 -18.42 -17.60 1.84
CA ALA A 230 -18.18 -18.94 2.36
C ALA A 230 -17.26 -19.76 1.46
N ALA A 231 -17.48 -19.69 0.14
CA ALA A 231 -16.64 -20.36 -0.84
C ALA A 231 -15.23 -19.73 -0.90
N GLN A 232 -15.12 -18.39 -0.75
CA GLN A 232 -13.82 -17.70 -0.67
C GLN A 232 -13.05 -18.14 0.56
N TYR A 233 -13.69 -18.24 1.70
CA TYR A 233 -13.10 -18.79 2.91
C TYR A 233 -12.63 -20.23 2.73
N ALA A 234 -13.47 -21.10 2.18
CA ALA A 234 -13.09 -22.49 1.92
C ALA A 234 -11.86 -22.63 1.02
N MET A 235 -11.75 -21.75 0.01
CA MET A 235 -10.58 -21.70 -0.87
C MET A 235 -9.31 -21.30 -0.08
N PHE A 236 -9.38 -20.29 0.78
CA PHE A 236 -8.23 -19.88 1.59
C PHE A 236 -7.85 -20.93 2.64
N ASP A 237 -8.83 -21.60 3.25
CA ASP A 237 -8.59 -22.71 4.17
C ASP A 237 -7.83 -23.85 3.49
N ALA A 238 -8.23 -24.20 2.25
CA ALA A 238 -7.53 -25.21 1.45
C ALA A 238 -6.07 -24.81 1.10
N MET A 239 -5.78 -23.50 1.02
CA MET A 239 -4.43 -22.96 0.83
C MET A 239 -3.63 -22.85 2.14
N GLY A 240 -4.22 -23.18 3.29
CA GLY A 240 -3.59 -23.05 4.60
C GLY A 240 -3.44 -21.59 5.07
N ILE A 241 -4.24 -20.65 4.54
CA ILE A 241 -4.21 -19.25 4.94
C ILE A 241 -5.00 -19.10 6.25
N PRO A 242 -4.39 -18.57 7.34
CA PRO A 242 -5.06 -18.44 8.61
C PRO A 242 -6.18 -17.38 8.55
N ARG A 243 -7.22 -17.56 9.37
CA ARG A 243 -8.32 -16.60 9.49
C ARG A 243 -7.86 -15.24 10.00
N ARG A 244 -6.97 -15.25 10.99
CA ARG A 244 -6.42 -14.04 11.63
C ARG A 244 -4.92 -13.98 11.49
N PRO A 245 -4.30 -12.78 11.60
CA PRO A 245 -2.85 -12.67 11.59
C PRO A 245 -2.22 -13.59 12.63
N VAL A 246 -1.22 -14.33 12.22
CA VAL A 246 -0.39 -15.18 13.10
C VAL A 246 1.04 -14.70 12.98
N ASP A 247 1.72 -14.55 14.12
CA ASP A 247 3.13 -14.23 14.11
C ASP A 247 3.90 -15.33 13.34
N ASP A 248 4.85 -14.91 12.56
CA ASP A 248 5.70 -15.79 11.73
C ASP A 248 4.99 -16.60 10.63
N HIS A 249 3.69 -16.37 10.38
CA HIS A 249 3.01 -16.99 9.25
C HIS A 249 3.02 -16.08 8.02
N TYR A 250 3.64 -16.55 6.94
CA TYR A 250 3.76 -15.83 5.68
C TYR A 250 3.40 -16.71 4.48
N VAL A 251 2.56 -16.20 3.59
CA VAL A 251 2.30 -16.79 2.28
C VAL A 251 3.02 -15.93 1.24
N GLY A 252 4.00 -16.50 0.54
CA GLY A 252 4.80 -15.74 -0.43
C GLY A 252 5.58 -14.55 0.18
N GLY A 253 5.92 -14.62 1.48
CA GLY A 253 6.63 -13.55 2.20
C GLY A 253 5.73 -12.42 2.70
N ILE A 254 4.39 -12.56 2.63
CA ILE A 254 3.40 -11.60 3.09
C ILE A 254 2.58 -12.23 4.21
N PRO A 255 2.36 -11.55 5.33
CA PRO A 255 1.51 -12.04 6.41
C PRO A 255 0.04 -11.91 6.00
N TRP A 256 -0.52 -12.98 5.46
CA TRP A 256 -1.89 -13.02 5.00
C TRP A 256 -2.83 -13.53 6.08
N ASN A 257 -4.04 -12.98 6.07
CA ASN A 257 -5.16 -13.56 6.79
C ASN A 257 -6.42 -13.53 5.92
N SER A 258 -7.24 -14.57 6.04
CA SER A 258 -8.41 -14.71 5.17
C SER A 258 -9.56 -13.81 5.59
N ASP A 259 -9.66 -13.40 6.87
CA ASP A 259 -10.70 -12.47 7.31
C ASP A 259 -10.51 -11.11 6.62
N ASP A 260 -9.27 -10.58 6.56
CA ASP A 260 -8.98 -9.35 5.82
C ASP A 260 -9.34 -9.49 4.34
N MET A 261 -8.90 -10.56 3.67
CA MET A 261 -9.13 -10.75 2.24
C MET A 261 -10.61 -10.90 1.88
N VAL A 262 -11.38 -11.63 2.69
CA VAL A 262 -12.81 -11.84 2.43
C VAL A 262 -13.63 -10.58 2.72
N THR A 263 -13.37 -9.90 3.84
CA THR A 263 -14.06 -8.65 4.17
C THR A 263 -13.70 -7.52 3.22
N PHE A 264 -12.49 -7.55 2.65
CA PHE A 264 -12.08 -6.62 1.59
C PHE A 264 -12.90 -6.85 0.30
N GLY A 265 -13.05 -8.10 -0.13
CA GLY A 265 -13.91 -8.44 -1.28
C GLY A 265 -15.37 -8.07 -1.03
N GLN A 266 -15.89 -8.28 0.18
CA GLN A 266 -17.21 -7.82 0.58
C GLN A 266 -17.33 -6.29 0.46
N ALA A 267 -16.35 -5.53 0.94
CA ALA A 267 -16.35 -4.07 0.86
C ALA A 267 -16.37 -3.57 -0.60
N ILE A 268 -15.67 -4.23 -1.51
CA ILE A 268 -15.74 -3.95 -2.95
C ILE A 268 -17.14 -4.23 -3.47
N ARG A 269 -17.70 -5.42 -3.18
CA ARG A 269 -19.03 -5.85 -3.63
C ARG A 269 -20.13 -4.89 -3.19
N GLU A 270 -20.02 -4.38 -1.97
CA GLU A 270 -21.00 -3.47 -1.36
C GLU A 270 -20.76 -1.99 -1.72
N GLY A 271 -19.68 -1.68 -2.47
CA GLY A 271 -19.42 -0.35 -3.02
C GLY A 271 -18.66 0.59 -2.09
N PHE A 272 -18.20 0.15 -0.92
CA PHE A 272 -17.44 1.00 0.02
C PHE A 272 -16.08 1.46 -0.53
N LEU A 273 -15.52 0.72 -1.48
CA LEU A 273 -14.25 1.06 -2.12
C LEU A 273 -14.42 1.73 -3.50
N ALA A 274 -15.66 2.10 -3.87
CA ALA A 274 -15.95 2.80 -5.13
C ALA A 274 -15.60 4.31 -5.04
N VAL A 275 -14.41 4.61 -4.52
CA VAL A 275 -13.89 5.97 -4.37
C VAL A 275 -13.03 6.31 -5.56
N ARG A 276 -13.30 7.46 -6.22
CA ARG A 276 -12.51 7.99 -7.33
C ARG A 276 -12.24 9.47 -7.12
N SER A 277 -10.99 9.89 -7.27
CA SER A 277 -10.58 11.29 -7.11
C SER A 277 -9.68 11.78 -8.24
N GLY A 278 -9.42 13.09 -8.28
CA GLY A 278 -8.40 13.72 -9.13
C GLY A 278 -7.09 14.04 -8.40
N ASP A 279 -6.87 13.49 -7.22
CA ASP A 279 -5.75 13.90 -6.37
C ASP A 279 -4.37 13.49 -6.93
N VAL A 280 -4.29 12.37 -7.64
CA VAL A 280 -3.04 12.00 -8.34
C VAL A 280 -2.67 13.08 -9.36
N GLU A 281 -3.62 13.53 -10.18
CA GLU A 281 -3.36 14.58 -11.17
C GLU A 281 -3.02 15.91 -10.50
N ARG A 282 -3.71 16.26 -9.41
CA ARG A 282 -3.43 17.47 -8.64
C ARG A 282 -2.02 17.47 -8.04
N LEU A 283 -1.54 16.32 -7.53
CA LEU A 283 -0.24 16.20 -6.87
C LEU A 283 0.91 16.01 -7.87
N LEU A 284 0.69 15.30 -8.98
CA LEU A 284 1.75 14.92 -9.92
C LEU A 284 1.75 15.74 -11.21
N GLY A 285 0.73 16.57 -11.47
CA GLY A 285 0.58 17.32 -12.72
C GLY A 285 0.33 16.46 -13.96
N ARG A 286 -0.04 15.19 -13.76
CA ARG A 286 -0.41 14.24 -14.81
C ARG A 286 -1.51 13.29 -14.33
N PRO A 287 -2.31 12.72 -15.23
CA PRO A 287 -3.28 11.70 -14.86
C PRO A 287 -2.64 10.48 -14.17
N ALA A 288 -3.42 9.82 -13.31
CA ALA A 288 -3.06 8.51 -12.79
C ALA A 288 -2.98 7.48 -13.93
N ARG A 289 -2.06 6.53 -13.80
CA ARG A 289 -1.94 5.45 -14.78
C ARG A 289 -3.09 4.45 -14.64
N SER A 290 -3.58 3.97 -15.78
CA SER A 290 -4.69 3.01 -15.82
C SER A 290 -4.22 1.59 -15.50
N VAL A 291 -5.18 0.73 -15.10
CA VAL A 291 -4.97 -0.72 -14.93
C VAL A 291 -4.49 -1.35 -16.23
N ARG A 292 -5.01 -0.92 -17.38
CA ARG A 292 -4.56 -1.40 -18.71
C ARG A 292 -3.06 -1.16 -18.91
N GLN A 293 -2.60 0.08 -18.71
CA GLN A 293 -1.17 0.42 -18.86
C GLN A 293 -0.28 -0.42 -17.92
N MET A 294 -0.78 -0.76 -16.74
CA MET A 294 -0.06 -1.59 -15.82
C MET A 294 -0.01 -3.06 -16.27
N ILE A 295 -1.11 -3.61 -16.76
CA ILE A 295 -1.14 -4.98 -17.32
C ILE A 295 -0.21 -5.06 -18.53
N GLU A 296 -0.22 -4.07 -19.42
CA GLU A 296 0.70 -3.98 -20.55
C GLU A 296 2.18 -3.98 -20.11
N ALA A 297 2.52 -3.21 -19.08
CA ALA A 297 3.87 -3.18 -18.52
C ALA A 297 4.33 -4.52 -17.89
N HIS A 298 3.39 -5.39 -17.51
CA HIS A 298 3.65 -6.70 -16.89
C HIS A 298 3.31 -7.89 -17.81
N ALA A 299 2.93 -7.63 -19.07
CA ALA A 299 2.41 -8.65 -19.99
C ALA A 299 3.35 -9.84 -20.17
N ASP A 300 4.64 -9.60 -20.37
CA ASP A 300 5.63 -10.68 -20.55
C ASP A 300 5.78 -11.54 -19.30
N ARG A 301 5.75 -10.93 -18.10
CA ARG A 301 5.79 -11.66 -16.84
C ARG A 301 4.56 -12.55 -16.66
N LEU A 302 3.37 -12.04 -17.01
CA LEU A 302 2.13 -12.77 -16.94
C LEU A 302 2.13 -13.96 -17.91
N LYS A 303 2.58 -13.77 -19.16
CA LYS A 303 2.69 -14.83 -20.16
C LYS A 303 3.70 -15.92 -19.73
N ASN A 304 4.85 -15.52 -19.18
CA ASN A 304 5.87 -16.47 -18.74
C ASN A 304 5.44 -17.28 -17.50
N ALA A 305 4.60 -16.75 -16.63
CA ALA A 305 4.04 -17.50 -15.51
C ALA A 305 3.16 -18.68 -15.94
N GLN A 306 2.65 -18.66 -17.17
CA GLN A 306 1.87 -19.74 -17.77
C GLN A 306 2.74 -20.96 -18.16
N VAL A 307 4.02 -20.75 -18.45
CA VAL A 307 4.93 -21.82 -18.97
C VAL A 307 5.54 -22.62 -17.83
N SER A 308 5.47 -22.11 -16.58
CA SER A 308 6.13 -22.70 -15.40
C SER A 308 5.16 -23.49 -14.49
N ALA A 309 3.88 -23.62 -14.87
CA ALA A 309 2.82 -24.36 -14.18
C ALA A 309 2.46 -25.62 -14.98
#